data_97c1b5b449f63c86c493008dcf1fbee6
#
_entry.id   97c1b5b449f63c86c493008dcf1fbee6
#
_cell.length_a   1.000
_cell.length_b   1.000
_cell.length_c   1.000
_cell.angle_alpha   90.00
_cell.angle_beta   90.00
_cell.angle_gamma   90.00
#
_symmetry.space_group_name_H-M   'P 1'
#
loop_
_entity.id
_entity.type
_entity.pdbx_description
1 polymer ?
#
loop_
_entity_poly.entity_id
_entity_poly.type
_entity_poly.pdbx_seq_one_letter_code
_entity_poly.pdbx_strand_id
1 'polypeptide(L)'
;MAPDADAGKAARRADPFAPLTSEWLDVGDGHNLHVESVGREGGVPAVYLHGGPGSGCQPDHRRLFDPERFHAVLFDQRGCGRSRPKGSRDHNTTQHLIADMEKIRERFGFARWMVAGGSWGATLA
;
A
#
# COMPACT_ATOMS: atom_id res chain seq x y z
N MET A 1 -2.09 -15.12 26.70
CA MET A 1 -1.07 -14.11 26.92
C MET A 1 -1.30 -12.97 25.94
N ALA A 2 -1.46 -11.79 26.46
CA ALA A 2 -1.62 -10.66 25.58
C ALA A 2 -0.29 -10.43 24.90
N PRO A 3 -0.23 -10.59 23.64
CA PRO A 3 0.96 -10.25 22.95
C PRO A 3 0.89 -8.77 22.78
N ASP A 4 1.60 -8.14 23.21
CA ASP A 4 2.42 -7.63 22.27
C ASP A 4 2.09 -6.32 21.68
N ALA A 5 1.20 -5.54 22.26
CA ALA A 5 1.18 -4.11 22.00
C ALA A 5 2.57 -3.53 22.26
N ASP A 6 3.27 -4.05 23.28
CA ASP A 6 4.63 -3.60 23.60
C ASP A 6 5.68 -4.11 22.61
N ALA A 7 5.58 -5.35 22.17
CA ALA A 7 6.49 -5.90 21.19
C ALA A 7 6.37 -5.18 19.83
N GLY A 8 5.12 -4.92 19.40
CA GLY A 8 4.89 -4.18 18.17
C GLY A 8 5.38 -2.74 18.25
N LYS A 9 5.18 -2.07 19.37
CA LYS A 9 5.69 -0.71 19.60
C LYS A 9 7.21 -0.69 19.62
N ALA A 10 7.85 -1.66 20.26
CA ALA A 10 9.29 -1.75 20.30
C ALA A 10 9.86 -1.98 18.90
N ALA A 11 9.26 -2.85 18.11
CA ALA A 11 9.70 -3.09 16.74
C ALA A 11 9.58 -1.84 15.87
N ARG A 12 8.48 -1.08 16.01
CA ARG A 12 8.31 0.17 15.25
C ARG A 12 9.28 1.25 15.69
N ARG A 13 9.68 1.29 16.96
CA ARG A 13 10.69 2.23 17.43
C ARG A 13 12.08 1.88 16.91
N ALA A 14 12.37 0.57 16.78
CA ALA A 14 13.64 0.12 16.23
C ALA A 14 13.72 0.38 14.72
N ASP A 15 12.59 0.29 14.02
CA ASP A 15 12.50 0.58 12.59
C ASP A 15 11.23 1.39 12.32
N PRO A 16 11.36 2.72 12.23
CA PRO A 16 10.20 3.59 11.99
C PRO A 16 9.53 3.35 10.64
N PHE A 17 10.19 2.65 9.73
CA PHE A 17 9.63 2.32 8.41
C PHE A 17 9.00 0.93 8.35
N ALA A 18 8.98 0.21 9.47
CA ALA A 18 8.31 -1.09 9.52
C ALA A 18 6.80 -0.92 9.28
N PRO A 19 6.15 -1.87 8.61
CA PRO A 19 4.72 -1.76 8.35
C PRO A 19 3.90 -1.71 9.64
N LEU A 20 2.93 -0.80 9.67
CA LEU A 20 1.90 -0.79 10.71
C LEU A 20 0.92 -1.92 10.49
N THR A 21 0.53 -2.15 9.23
CA THR A 21 -0.36 -3.22 8.83
C THR A 21 0.15 -3.86 7.55
N SER A 22 -0.21 -5.11 7.37
CA SER A 22 0.07 -5.85 6.14
C SER A 22 -1.09 -6.81 5.94
N GLU A 23 -1.79 -6.73 4.80
CA GLU A 23 -2.95 -7.54 4.55
C GLU A 23 -3.16 -7.82 3.08
N TRP A 24 -4.02 -8.80 2.80
CA TRP A 24 -4.53 -9.09 1.47
C TRP A 24 -5.93 -8.51 1.37
N LEU A 25 -6.18 -7.73 0.33
CA LEU A 25 -7.48 -7.12 0.10
C LEU A 25 -8.10 -7.69 -1.18
N ASP A 26 -9.27 -8.31 -1.04
CA ASP A 26 -10.04 -8.77 -2.18
C ASP A 26 -10.72 -7.55 -2.82
N VAL A 27 -10.34 -7.26 -4.06
CA VAL A 27 -10.90 -6.13 -4.81
C VAL A 27 -11.88 -6.57 -5.89
N GLY A 28 -12.26 -7.84 -5.90
CA GLY A 28 -13.13 -8.40 -6.90
C GLY A 28 -12.38 -8.88 -8.14
N ASP A 29 -13.12 -9.38 -9.11
CA ASP A 29 -12.58 -9.89 -10.39
C ASP A 29 -11.51 -10.98 -10.21
N GLY A 30 -11.50 -11.66 -9.05
CA GLY A 30 -10.51 -12.68 -8.73
C GLY A 30 -9.16 -12.15 -8.31
N HIS A 31 -9.03 -10.85 -8.06
CA HIS A 31 -7.77 -10.23 -7.64
C HIS A 31 -7.74 -9.95 -6.15
N ASN A 32 -6.61 -10.31 -5.54
CA ASN A 32 -6.29 -9.97 -4.15
C ASN A 32 -5.00 -9.17 -4.12
N LEU A 33 -5.07 -7.98 -3.60
CA LEU A 33 -3.93 -7.07 -3.54
C LEU A 33 -3.20 -7.19 -2.22
N HIS A 34 -1.88 -7.20 -2.28
CA HIS A 34 -1.07 -7.07 -1.08
C HIS A 34 -0.99 -5.59 -0.73
N VAL A 35 -1.46 -5.24 0.48
CA VAL A 35 -1.56 -3.86 0.95
C VAL A 35 -0.88 -3.73 2.29
N GLU A 36 -0.01 -2.74 2.44
CA GLU A 36 0.61 -2.43 3.72
C GLU A 36 0.50 -0.94 4.02
N SER A 37 0.56 -0.59 5.29
CA SER A 37 0.63 0.80 5.69
C SER A 37 1.85 1.04 6.56
N VAL A 38 2.38 2.25 6.49
CA VAL A 38 3.57 2.68 7.23
C VAL A 38 3.36 4.08 7.80
N GLY A 39 4.24 4.47 8.72
CA GLY A 39 4.18 5.79 9.33
C GLY A 39 3.43 5.76 10.65
N ARG A 40 2.45 6.63 10.81
CA ARG A 40 1.64 6.67 12.03
C ARG A 40 0.16 6.83 11.72
N GLU A 41 -0.66 6.19 12.52
CA GLU A 41 -2.10 6.41 12.48
C GLU A 41 -2.41 7.85 12.86
N GLY A 42 -3.30 8.48 12.10
CA GLY A 42 -3.61 9.88 12.29
C GLY A 42 -2.68 10.83 11.53
N GLY A 43 -1.66 10.32 10.86
CA GLY A 43 -0.83 11.10 9.97
C GLY A 43 -1.55 11.51 8.70
N VAL A 44 -0.89 12.28 7.86
CA VAL A 44 -1.44 12.71 6.57
C VAL A 44 -1.65 11.48 5.69
N PRO A 45 -2.88 11.19 5.24
CA PRO A 45 -3.12 10.04 4.37
C PRO A 45 -2.39 10.17 3.04
N ALA A 46 -1.70 9.11 2.64
CA ALA A 46 -0.99 9.05 1.38
C ALA A 46 -1.04 7.64 0.80
N VAL A 47 -0.92 7.53 -0.52
CA VAL A 47 -0.77 6.27 -1.21
C VAL A 47 0.39 6.36 -2.20
N TYR A 48 1.14 5.28 -2.32
CA TYR A 48 2.23 5.18 -3.27
C TYR A 48 1.87 4.21 -4.40
N LEU A 49 2.04 4.68 -5.64
CA LEU A 49 1.87 3.87 -6.84
C LEU A 49 3.25 3.49 -7.36
N HIS A 50 3.58 2.20 -7.27
CA HIS A 50 4.87 1.72 -7.75
C HIS A 50 4.98 1.83 -9.28
N GLY A 51 6.23 1.93 -9.75
CA GLY A 51 6.52 1.97 -11.18
C GLY A 51 6.69 0.59 -11.77
N GLY A 52 6.95 0.55 -13.08
CA GLY A 52 7.32 -0.62 -13.89
C GLY A 52 6.27 -1.70 -13.88
N PRO A 53 5.94 -2.35 -14.98
CA PRO A 53 4.99 -3.45 -14.87
C PRO A 53 5.62 -4.63 -14.13
N GLY A 54 4.89 -5.20 -13.17
CA GLY A 54 5.20 -6.49 -12.56
C GLY A 54 6.05 -6.48 -11.30
N SER A 55 6.77 -5.39 -11.00
CA SER A 55 7.71 -5.41 -9.87
C SER A 55 7.07 -5.25 -8.49
N GLY A 56 5.96 -4.50 -8.39
CA GLY A 56 5.33 -4.23 -7.11
C GLY A 56 6.11 -3.22 -6.27
N CYS A 57 5.69 -3.05 -5.02
CA CYS A 57 6.37 -2.20 -4.07
C CYS A 57 7.58 -2.90 -3.47
N GLN A 58 8.66 -2.16 -3.30
CA GLN A 58 9.87 -2.63 -2.66
C GLN A 58 9.97 -2.06 -1.25
N PRO A 59 10.69 -2.73 -0.32
CA PRO A 59 10.85 -2.20 1.05
C PRO A 59 11.37 -0.78 1.10
N ASP A 60 12.23 -0.38 0.18
CA ASP A 60 12.79 0.98 0.12
C ASP A 60 11.74 2.04 -0.17
N HIS A 61 10.62 1.68 -0.79
CA HIS A 61 9.53 2.62 -1.05
C HIS A 61 8.90 3.14 0.25
N ARG A 62 8.99 2.38 1.34
CA ARG A 62 8.51 2.81 2.65
C ARG A 62 9.24 4.05 3.15
N ARG A 63 10.49 4.25 2.72
CA ARG A 63 11.33 5.37 3.15
C ARG A 63 11.00 6.69 2.46
N LEU A 64 10.11 6.66 1.47
CA LEU A 64 9.70 7.86 0.76
C LEU A 64 8.81 8.79 1.60
N PHE A 65 8.24 8.26 2.67
CA PHE A 65 7.32 9.01 3.53
C PHE A 65 7.92 9.18 4.91
N ASP A 66 7.88 10.41 5.43
CA ASP A 66 8.27 10.68 6.80
C ASP A 66 7.31 9.95 7.76
N PRO A 67 7.81 8.99 8.56
CA PRO A 67 6.94 8.17 9.40
C PRO A 67 6.25 8.95 10.51
N GLU A 68 6.74 10.14 10.85
CA GLU A 68 6.12 10.98 11.86
C GLU A 68 5.01 11.86 11.30
N ARG A 69 4.97 12.07 9.97
CA ARG A 69 4.02 12.97 9.33
C ARG A 69 2.93 12.24 8.57
N PHE A 70 3.24 11.10 7.97
CA PHE A 70 2.34 10.43 7.04
C PHE A 70 1.80 9.13 7.59
N HIS A 71 0.60 8.81 7.17
CA HIS A 71 0.04 7.47 7.23
C HIS A 71 -0.06 7.01 5.77
N ALA A 72 0.96 6.33 5.31
CA ALA A 72 1.11 5.99 3.91
C ALA A 72 0.74 4.55 3.64
N VAL A 73 0.02 4.32 2.53
CA VAL A 73 -0.38 3.00 2.07
C VAL A 73 0.44 2.66 0.83
N LEU A 74 1.03 1.47 0.84
CA LEU A 74 1.75 0.92 -0.29
C LEU A 74 1.06 -0.38 -0.68
N PHE A 75 0.77 -0.55 -1.95
CA PHE A 75 0.13 -1.78 -2.41
C PHE A 75 0.75 -2.23 -3.72
N ASP A 76 0.72 -3.54 -3.93
CA ASP A 76 1.13 -4.12 -5.20
C ASP A 76 -0.07 -4.15 -6.12
N GLN A 77 0.03 -3.50 -7.28
CA GLN A 77 -1.06 -3.41 -8.25
C GLN A 77 -1.43 -4.80 -8.77
N ARG A 78 -2.61 -4.92 -9.40
CA ARG A 78 -3.07 -6.20 -9.97
C ARG A 78 -1.99 -6.82 -10.85
N GLY A 79 -1.72 -8.10 -10.63
CA GLY A 79 -0.72 -8.83 -11.41
C GLY A 79 0.72 -8.53 -11.03
N CYS A 80 0.97 -7.67 -10.05
CA CYS A 80 2.31 -7.21 -9.68
C CYS A 80 2.73 -7.74 -8.31
N GLY A 81 4.06 -7.91 -8.14
CA GLY A 81 4.65 -8.21 -6.85
C GLY A 81 3.98 -9.38 -6.13
N ARG A 82 3.51 -9.12 -4.92
CA ARG A 82 2.84 -10.11 -4.07
C ARG A 82 1.36 -10.24 -4.32
N SER A 83 0.75 -9.34 -5.10
CA SER A 83 -0.68 -9.41 -5.43
C SER A 83 -0.97 -10.62 -6.31
N ARG A 84 -2.17 -11.16 -6.19
CA ARG A 84 -2.56 -12.40 -6.86
C ARG A 84 -3.80 -12.20 -7.73
N PRO A 85 -3.89 -12.90 -8.86
CA PRO A 85 -2.88 -13.78 -9.45
C PRO A 85 -1.71 -13.00 -10.04
N LYS A 86 -0.50 -13.49 -9.83
CA LYS A 86 0.70 -12.83 -10.31
C LYS A 86 0.80 -12.92 -11.83
N GLY A 87 1.15 -11.80 -12.46
CA GLY A 87 1.30 -11.73 -13.90
C GLY A 87 0.00 -11.67 -14.68
N SER A 88 -1.14 -11.66 -14.00
CA SER A 88 -2.44 -11.63 -14.68
C SER A 88 -2.66 -10.29 -15.38
N ARG A 89 -3.16 -10.37 -16.62
CA ARG A 89 -3.61 -9.20 -17.38
C ARG A 89 -5.13 -9.09 -17.42
N ASP A 90 -5.84 -10.09 -16.88
CA ASP A 90 -7.30 -10.12 -16.86
C ASP A 90 -7.82 -9.06 -15.89
N HIS A 91 -8.84 -8.31 -16.32
CA HIS A 91 -9.44 -7.26 -15.50
C HIS A 91 -8.35 -6.35 -14.89
N ASN A 92 -7.42 -5.90 -15.74
CA ASN A 92 -6.26 -5.12 -15.28
C ASN A 92 -6.06 -3.90 -16.16
N THR A 93 -7.03 -3.00 -16.14
CA THR A 93 -7.01 -1.73 -16.86
C THR A 93 -6.75 -0.58 -15.88
N THR A 94 -6.54 0.62 -16.42
CA THR A 94 -6.42 1.82 -15.59
C THR A 94 -7.68 2.05 -14.75
N GLN A 95 -8.85 1.77 -15.29
CA GLN A 95 -10.10 1.90 -14.54
C GLN A 95 -10.17 0.92 -13.38
N HIS A 96 -9.69 -0.30 -13.56
CA HIS A 96 -9.59 -1.27 -12.46
C HIS A 96 -8.65 -0.77 -11.38
N LEU A 97 -7.52 -0.20 -11.76
CA LEU A 97 -6.59 0.37 -10.80
C LEU A 97 -7.21 1.50 -9.98
N ILE A 98 -7.91 2.41 -10.64
CA ILE A 98 -8.60 3.51 -9.96
C ILE A 98 -9.64 2.97 -8.98
N ALA A 99 -10.43 1.99 -9.41
CA ALA A 99 -11.41 1.36 -8.53
C ALA A 99 -10.76 0.68 -7.32
N ASP A 100 -9.62 0.01 -7.54
CA ASP A 100 -8.86 -0.62 -6.46
C ASP A 100 -8.37 0.41 -5.45
N MET A 101 -7.84 1.53 -5.93
CA MET A 101 -7.38 2.61 -5.07
C MET A 101 -8.51 3.15 -4.21
N GLU A 102 -9.71 3.30 -4.76
CA GLU A 102 -10.86 3.75 -3.98
C GLU A 102 -11.27 2.73 -2.93
N LYS A 103 -11.22 1.43 -3.23
CA LYS A 103 -11.48 0.39 -2.24
C LYS A 103 -10.46 0.41 -1.10
N ILE A 104 -9.19 0.62 -1.43
CA ILE A 104 -8.13 0.73 -0.43
C ILE A 104 -8.37 1.97 0.43
N ARG A 105 -8.67 3.10 -0.17
CA ARG A 105 -8.94 4.34 0.56
C ARG A 105 -10.10 4.15 1.54
N GLU A 106 -11.19 3.54 1.09
CA GLU A 106 -12.35 3.24 1.93
C GLU A 106 -12.00 2.27 3.06
N ARG A 107 -11.16 1.26 2.76
CA ARG A 107 -10.71 0.28 3.76
C ARG A 107 -9.97 0.95 4.92
N PHE A 108 -9.19 1.99 4.63
CA PHE A 108 -8.46 2.75 5.65
C PHE A 108 -9.27 3.91 6.24
N GLY A 109 -10.46 4.17 5.72
CA GLY A 109 -11.32 5.23 6.22
C GLY A 109 -10.85 6.64 5.87
N PHE A 110 -10.05 6.79 4.86
CA PHE A 110 -9.55 8.11 4.45
C PHE A 110 -10.57 8.86 3.61
N ALA A 111 -10.89 10.09 4.00
CA ALA A 111 -11.76 10.95 3.20
C ALA A 111 -11.07 11.35 1.88
N ARG A 112 -9.78 11.59 1.96
CA ARG A 112 -8.92 11.88 0.81
C ARG A 112 -7.49 11.49 1.16
N TRP A 113 -6.63 11.40 0.17
CA TRP A 113 -5.22 11.14 0.38
C TRP A 113 -4.35 11.80 -0.69
N MET A 114 -3.07 11.97 -0.35
CA MET A 114 -2.06 12.40 -1.31
C MET A 114 -1.64 11.19 -2.13
N VAL A 115 -1.53 11.36 -3.45
CA VAL A 115 -1.08 10.29 -4.35
C VAL A 115 0.34 10.61 -4.80
N ALA A 116 1.23 9.66 -4.58
CA ALA A 116 2.61 9.75 -5.04
C ALA A 116 2.93 8.53 -5.89
N GLY A 117 3.81 8.71 -6.85
CA GLY A 117 4.18 7.60 -7.72
C GLY A 117 5.57 7.77 -8.29
N GLY A 118 6.20 6.65 -8.65
CA GLY A 118 7.49 6.61 -9.31
C GLY A 118 7.36 6.03 -10.70
N SER A 119 8.06 6.60 -11.68
CA SER A 119 8.07 6.08 -13.05
C SER A 119 6.65 5.92 -13.61
N TRP A 120 6.23 4.71 -13.96
CA TRP A 120 4.88 4.42 -14.45
C TRP A 120 3.81 4.86 -13.44
N GLY A 121 4.05 4.66 -12.14
CA GLY A 121 3.15 5.10 -11.10
C GLY A 121 2.92 6.61 -11.12
N ALA A 122 3.93 7.42 -11.45
CA ALA A 122 3.79 8.86 -11.58
C ALA A 122 2.84 9.24 -12.74
N THR A 123 2.84 8.47 -13.81
CA THR A 123 1.92 8.67 -14.93
C THR A 123 0.48 8.41 -14.53
N LEU A 124 0.27 7.42 -13.64
CA LEU A 124 -1.06 7.06 -13.16
C LEU A 124 -1.56 7.99 -12.05
N ALA A 125 -0.66 8.64 -11.37
CA ALA A 125 -1.02 9.56 -10.32
C ALA A 125 -1.70 10.81 -10.89
#